data_d3c33e3eb6c5679cfefafeb30b23a0f0
#
_entry.id   d3c33e3eb6c5679cfefafeb30b23a0f0
#
_cell.length_a   1.000
_cell.length_b   1.000
_cell.length_c   1.000
_cell.angle_alpha   90.00
_cell.angle_beta   90.00
_cell.angle_gamma   90.00
#
_symmetry.space_group_name_H-M   'P 1'
#
loop_
_entity.id
_entity.type
_entity.pdbx_description
1 polymer ?
#
loop_
_entity_poly.entity_id
_entity_poly.type
_entity_poly.pdbx_seq_one_letter_code
_entity_poly.pdbx_strand_id
1 'polypeptide(L)'
;MIKENFIKLYENSFKENWDLPCYTDYGEDNAFTYGQVAEEIAKLHLLFQHCSLRRGDKISIIGKNTSRWCIAYMATITYGAIVVPILQDFKPNDVHHIVNHSESTFLFVSDNIWENLEEEALGNLRAVFSLTDYRCLHQRDGETIQKFMRNIDTAMKKAYPKGFQ
;
A
#
# COMPACT_ATOMS: atom_id res chain seq x y z
N MET A 1 3.28 32.77 -0.94
CA MET A 1 3.20 31.46 -1.62
C MET A 1 3.60 30.39 -0.65
N ILE A 2 2.67 29.55 -0.22
CA ILE A 2 2.93 28.48 0.77
C ILE A 2 3.89 27.49 0.10
N LYS A 3 5.14 27.41 0.58
CA LYS A 3 6.15 26.46 0.10
C LYS A 3 5.98 25.06 0.73
N GLU A 4 4.99 24.88 1.59
CA GLU A 4 4.69 23.64 2.26
C GLU A 4 3.76 22.81 1.38
N ASN A 5 4.12 21.57 1.14
CA ASN A 5 3.26 20.60 0.51
C ASN A 5 2.77 19.58 1.56
N PHE A 6 1.70 18.90 1.22
CA PHE A 6 1.06 17.90 2.06
C PHE A 6 2.05 16.82 2.60
N ILE A 7 2.99 16.37 1.77
CA ILE A 7 3.99 15.37 2.16
C ILE A 7 4.91 15.89 3.28
N LYS A 8 5.35 17.16 3.21
CA LYS A 8 6.18 17.77 4.25
C LYS A 8 5.45 17.95 5.57
N LEU A 9 4.15 18.27 5.53
CA LEU A 9 3.33 18.36 6.75
C LEU A 9 3.25 16.99 7.43
N TYR A 10 3.03 15.92 6.67
CA TYR A 10 3.05 14.56 7.21
C TYR A 10 4.43 14.19 7.78
N GLU A 11 5.50 14.44 7.04
CA GLU A 11 6.87 14.17 7.50
C GLU A 11 7.15 14.82 8.86
N ASN A 12 6.81 16.09 9.02
CA ASN A 12 6.98 16.81 10.28
C ASN A 12 6.13 16.18 11.40
N SER A 13 4.84 15.90 11.13
CA SER A 13 3.94 15.28 12.09
C SER A 13 4.45 13.92 12.56
N PHE A 14 4.98 13.10 11.64
CA PHE A 14 5.54 11.80 11.98
C PHE A 14 6.78 11.92 12.88
N LYS A 15 7.70 12.84 12.57
CA LYS A 15 8.90 13.07 13.36
C LYS A 15 8.61 13.60 14.77
N GLU A 16 7.64 14.49 14.89
CA GLU A 16 7.27 15.11 16.16
C GLU A 16 6.48 14.16 17.09
N ASN A 17 5.77 13.18 16.52
CA ASN A 17 4.84 12.31 17.26
C ASN A 17 5.23 10.83 17.21
N TRP A 18 6.47 10.48 16.97
CA TRP A 18 6.97 9.14 16.63
C TRP A 18 6.41 8.01 17.50
N ASP A 19 6.37 8.21 18.82
CA ASP A 19 5.93 7.22 19.80
C ASP A 19 4.43 7.31 20.15
N LEU A 20 3.72 8.29 19.61
CA LEU A 20 2.28 8.47 19.88
C LEU A 20 1.43 7.52 19.03
N PRO A 21 0.23 7.14 19.49
CA PRO A 21 -0.74 6.42 18.69
C PRO A 21 -1.14 7.22 17.43
N CYS A 22 -1.13 6.56 16.26
CA CYS A 22 -1.49 7.15 14.98
C CYS A 22 -2.80 6.58 14.44
N TYR A 23 -2.88 5.25 14.31
CA TYR A 23 -4.08 4.55 13.83
C TYR A 23 -4.48 3.45 14.80
N THR A 24 -5.81 3.32 14.99
CA THR A 24 -6.41 2.21 15.73
C THR A 24 -7.62 1.72 14.93
N ASP A 25 -7.70 0.43 14.68
CA ASP A 25 -8.85 -0.15 14.00
C ASP A 25 -9.98 -0.41 15.02
N TYR A 26 -11.22 -0.09 14.64
CA TYR A 26 -12.38 -0.25 15.50
C TYR A 26 -12.59 -1.73 15.87
N GLY A 27 -12.67 -1.99 17.18
CA GLY A 27 -12.85 -3.34 17.70
C GLY A 27 -11.57 -4.16 17.83
N GLU A 28 -10.41 -3.57 17.54
CA GLU A 28 -9.10 -4.19 17.72
C GLU A 28 -8.31 -3.47 18.81
N ASP A 29 -7.56 -4.23 19.61
CA ASP A 29 -6.69 -3.68 20.65
C ASP A 29 -5.34 -3.16 20.10
N ASN A 30 -5.10 -3.35 18.79
CA ASN A 30 -3.85 -3.00 18.15
C ASN A 30 -3.90 -1.56 17.61
N ALA A 31 -3.05 -0.69 18.18
CA ALA A 31 -2.81 0.64 17.67
C ALA A 31 -1.44 0.70 17.01
N PHE A 32 -1.34 1.33 15.83
CA PHE A 32 -0.06 1.70 15.24
C PHE A 32 0.41 3.04 15.80
N THR A 33 1.66 3.13 16.24
CA THR A 33 2.30 4.43 16.48
C THR A 33 2.69 5.08 15.16
N TYR A 34 2.99 6.39 15.17
CA TYR A 34 3.52 7.08 13.99
C TYR A 34 4.79 6.42 13.47
N GLY A 35 5.70 6.00 14.35
CA GLY A 35 6.91 5.28 13.96
C GLY A 35 6.63 3.95 13.27
N GLN A 36 5.68 3.17 13.80
CA GLN A 36 5.27 1.91 13.17
C GLN A 36 4.60 2.12 11.81
N VAL A 37 3.77 3.16 11.66
CA VAL A 37 3.19 3.54 10.37
C VAL A 37 4.29 3.91 9.38
N ALA A 38 5.29 4.71 9.81
CA ALA A 38 6.42 5.08 8.98
C ALA A 38 7.24 3.86 8.53
N GLU A 39 7.45 2.88 9.43
CA GLU A 39 8.13 1.62 9.10
C GLU A 39 7.36 0.80 8.05
N GLU A 40 6.04 0.65 8.20
CA GLU A 40 5.20 -0.03 7.22
C GLU A 40 5.20 0.69 5.86
N ILE A 41 5.17 2.02 5.84
CA ILE A 41 5.34 2.82 4.61
C ILE A 41 6.69 2.52 3.96
N ALA A 42 7.77 2.47 4.73
CA ALA A 42 9.10 2.17 4.22
C ALA A 42 9.19 0.75 3.62
N LYS A 43 8.55 -0.24 4.23
CA LYS A 43 8.43 -1.60 3.68
C LYS A 43 7.76 -1.59 2.30
N LEU A 44 6.64 -0.87 2.17
CA LEU A 44 5.95 -0.74 0.88
C LEU A 44 6.80 0.03 -0.14
N HIS A 45 7.55 1.05 0.27
CA HIS A 45 8.50 1.72 -0.63
C HIS A 45 9.58 0.76 -1.14
N LEU A 46 10.12 -0.13 -0.29
CA LEU A 46 11.07 -1.16 -0.73
C LEU A 46 10.44 -2.13 -1.73
N LEU A 47 9.18 -2.51 -1.52
CA LEU A 47 8.42 -3.30 -2.49
C LEU A 47 8.29 -2.57 -3.83
N PHE A 48 7.90 -1.30 -3.82
CA PHE A 48 7.74 -0.50 -5.02
C PHE A 48 9.06 -0.35 -5.79
N GLN A 49 10.16 -0.13 -5.08
CA GLN A 49 11.50 -0.10 -5.65
C GLN A 49 11.90 -1.45 -6.25
N HIS A 50 11.67 -2.55 -5.53
CA HIS A 50 11.94 -3.90 -6.02
C HIS A 50 11.20 -4.20 -7.33
N CYS A 51 9.99 -3.72 -7.44
CA CYS A 51 9.16 -3.86 -8.64
C CYS A 51 9.46 -2.79 -9.72
N SER A 52 10.45 -1.92 -9.51
CA SER A 52 10.77 -0.81 -10.42
C SER A 52 9.56 0.07 -10.74
N LEU A 53 8.71 0.30 -9.74
CA LEU A 53 7.59 1.22 -9.88
C LEU A 53 8.11 2.64 -10.13
N ARG A 54 7.47 3.36 -11.04
CA ARG A 54 7.89 4.72 -11.43
C ARG A 54 6.99 5.76 -10.79
N ARG A 55 7.52 6.96 -10.65
CA ARG A 55 6.69 8.11 -10.30
C ARG A 55 5.57 8.28 -11.34
N GLY A 56 4.34 8.43 -10.86
CA GLY A 56 3.15 8.56 -11.70
C GLY A 56 2.49 7.23 -12.10
N ASP A 57 3.10 6.08 -11.79
CA ASP A 57 2.39 4.79 -11.88
C ASP A 57 1.20 4.79 -10.93
N LYS A 58 0.12 4.11 -11.31
CA LYS A 58 -1.12 4.11 -10.56
C LYS A 58 -1.22 2.84 -9.71
N ILE A 59 -1.72 3.02 -8.50
CA ILE A 59 -2.01 1.95 -7.54
C ILE A 59 -3.47 2.09 -7.11
N SER A 60 -4.27 1.09 -7.40
CA SER A 60 -5.67 1.02 -6.92
C SER A 60 -5.73 0.48 -5.50
N ILE A 61 -6.64 1.02 -4.70
CA ILE A 61 -6.89 0.56 -3.33
C ILE A 61 -8.40 0.42 -3.15
N ILE A 62 -8.85 -0.78 -2.74
CA ILE A 62 -10.26 -1.06 -2.46
C ILE A 62 -10.41 -1.91 -1.20
N GLY A 63 -11.19 -1.45 -0.24
CA GLY A 63 -11.48 -2.13 1.02
C GLY A 63 -12.03 -1.20 2.07
N LYS A 64 -12.25 -1.73 3.27
CA LYS A 64 -12.64 -0.91 4.43
C LYS A 64 -11.53 0.08 4.79
N ASN A 65 -11.91 1.21 5.36
CA ASN A 65 -11.00 2.24 5.87
C ASN A 65 -10.31 1.74 7.16
N THR A 66 -9.35 0.84 7.00
CA THR A 66 -8.51 0.32 8.08
C THR A 66 -7.18 1.06 8.14
N SER A 67 -6.43 0.84 9.22
CA SER A 67 -5.05 1.34 9.35
C SER A 67 -4.21 0.97 8.13
N ARG A 68 -4.31 -0.27 7.66
CA ARG A 68 -3.54 -0.75 6.49
C ARG A 68 -3.99 -0.11 5.18
N TRP A 69 -5.28 0.22 5.04
CA TRP A 69 -5.75 1.02 3.91
C TRP A 69 -5.09 2.42 3.91
N CYS A 70 -5.06 3.08 5.08
CA CYS A 70 -4.41 4.38 5.22
C CYS A 70 -2.90 4.31 4.96
N ILE A 71 -2.22 3.27 5.46
CA ILE A 71 -0.78 3.06 5.24
C ILE A 71 -0.48 2.84 3.74
N ALA A 72 -1.27 2.01 3.05
CA ALA A 72 -1.10 1.78 1.61
C ALA A 72 -1.33 3.08 0.80
N TYR A 73 -2.35 3.87 1.19
CA TYR A 73 -2.59 5.19 0.61
C TYR A 73 -1.38 6.12 0.80
N MET A 74 -0.90 6.25 2.03
CA MET A 74 0.25 7.10 2.36
C MET A 74 1.53 6.63 1.67
N ALA A 75 1.80 5.33 1.63
CA ALA A 75 2.94 4.77 0.92
C ALA A 75 2.90 5.12 -0.57
N THR A 76 1.72 5.03 -1.19
CA THR A 76 1.53 5.36 -2.60
C THR A 76 1.86 6.82 -2.89
N ILE A 77 1.27 7.76 -2.17
CA ILE A 77 1.46 9.20 -2.43
C ILE A 77 2.85 9.68 -2.06
N THR A 78 3.45 9.15 -0.98
CA THR A 78 4.81 9.53 -0.54
C THR A 78 5.89 8.95 -1.43
N TYR A 79 5.64 7.84 -2.11
CA TYR A 79 6.51 7.31 -3.16
C TYR A 79 6.48 8.15 -4.45
N GLY A 80 5.43 8.93 -4.65
CA GLY A 80 5.19 9.71 -5.86
C GLY A 80 4.39 8.95 -6.94
N ALA A 81 3.78 7.84 -6.56
CA ALA A 81 2.78 7.15 -7.36
C ALA A 81 1.40 7.84 -7.23
N ILE A 82 0.48 7.48 -8.10
CA ILE A 82 -0.89 8.01 -8.11
C ILE A 82 -1.80 6.97 -7.46
N VAL A 83 -2.50 7.37 -6.41
CA VAL A 83 -3.48 6.51 -5.75
C VAL A 83 -4.83 6.60 -6.48
N VAL A 84 -5.45 5.43 -6.68
CA VAL A 84 -6.80 5.27 -7.26
C VAL A 84 -7.68 4.59 -6.21
N PRO A 85 -8.27 5.35 -5.29
CA PRO A 85 -9.15 4.78 -4.27
C PRO A 85 -10.50 4.40 -4.90
N ILE A 86 -10.95 3.17 -4.64
CA ILE A 86 -12.20 2.62 -5.14
C ILE A 86 -13.10 2.32 -3.94
N LEU A 87 -14.39 2.69 -4.04
CA LEU A 87 -15.35 2.41 -2.98
C LEU A 87 -15.58 0.89 -2.85
N GLN A 88 -15.57 0.39 -1.61
CA GLN A 88 -15.68 -1.04 -1.31
C GLN A 88 -16.99 -1.68 -1.77
N ASP A 89 -18.06 -0.86 -1.94
CA ASP A 89 -19.40 -1.32 -2.29
C ASP A 89 -19.65 -1.37 -3.81
N PHE A 90 -18.63 -1.07 -4.62
CA PHE A 90 -18.74 -1.19 -6.07
C PHE A 90 -18.83 -2.66 -6.49
N LYS A 91 -19.64 -2.91 -7.52
CA LYS A 91 -19.76 -4.26 -8.10
C LYS A 91 -18.47 -4.69 -8.78
N PRO A 92 -18.18 -6.00 -8.88
CA PRO A 92 -16.98 -6.50 -9.52
C PRO A 92 -16.69 -5.90 -10.90
N ASN A 93 -17.70 -5.79 -11.77
CA ASN A 93 -17.53 -5.22 -13.10
C ASN A 93 -17.11 -3.74 -13.08
N ASP A 94 -17.61 -2.96 -12.11
CA ASP A 94 -17.23 -1.55 -11.96
C ASP A 94 -15.79 -1.46 -11.46
N VAL A 95 -15.39 -2.34 -10.55
CA VAL A 95 -14.00 -2.44 -10.06
C VAL A 95 -13.06 -2.80 -11.21
N HIS A 96 -13.38 -3.83 -12.01
CA HIS A 96 -12.59 -4.22 -13.19
C HIS A 96 -12.42 -3.03 -14.15
N HIS A 97 -13.53 -2.32 -14.41
CA HIS A 97 -13.52 -1.15 -15.29
C HIS A 97 -12.58 -0.05 -14.76
N ILE A 98 -12.69 0.31 -13.47
CA ILE A 98 -11.88 1.38 -12.88
C ILE A 98 -10.39 1.02 -12.86
N VAL A 99 -10.05 -0.21 -12.45
CA VAL A 99 -8.68 -0.69 -12.40
C VAL A 99 -8.04 -0.68 -13.79
N ASN A 100 -8.76 -1.17 -14.80
CA ASN A 100 -8.27 -1.22 -16.18
C ASN A 100 -8.20 0.17 -16.79
N HIS A 101 -9.23 1.00 -16.62
CA HIS A 101 -9.29 2.37 -17.17
C HIS A 101 -8.20 3.28 -16.56
N SER A 102 -7.91 3.12 -15.28
CA SER A 102 -6.82 3.85 -14.62
C SER A 102 -5.44 3.34 -15.03
N GLU A 103 -5.34 2.18 -15.69
CA GLU A 103 -4.08 1.49 -15.99
C GLU A 103 -3.26 1.22 -14.71
N SER A 104 -3.94 0.82 -13.63
CA SER A 104 -3.28 0.54 -12.36
C SER A 104 -2.28 -0.60 -12.49
N THR A 105 -1.08 -0.39 -11.95
CA THR A 105 0.01 -1.38 -11.94
C THR A 105 -0.18 -2.39 -10.81
N PHE A 106 -0.60 -1.91 -9.64
CA PHE A 106 -0.89 -2.71 -8.45
C PHE A 106 -2.31 -2.48 -7.95
N LEU A 107 -2.82 -3.48 -7.24
CA LEU A 107 -4.08 -3.41 -6.51
C LEU A 107 -3.84 -3.85 -5.06
N PHE A 108 -4.16 -2.99 -4.10
CA PHE A 108 -4.33 -3.36 -2.70
C PHE A 108 -5.82 -3.57 -2.44
N VAL A 109 -6.18 -4.74 -1.92
CA VAL A 109 -7.60 -5.15 -1.83
C VAL A 109 -7.88 -5.96 -0.57
N SER A 110 -9.09 -5.80 0.01
CA SER A 110 -9.56 -6.70 1.05
C SER A 110 -9.82 -8.10 0.49
N ASP A 111 -9.47 -9.14 1.24
CA ASP A 111 -9.52 -10.54 0.79
C ASP A 111 -10.91 -10.94 0.27
N ASN A 112 -11.96 -10.59 1.01
CA ASN A 112 -13.35 -10.87 0.63
C ASN A 112 -13.79 -10.17 -0.68
N ILE A 113 -13.19 -9.04 -1.04
CA ILE A 113 -13.46 -8.38 -2.32
C ILE A 113 -12.69 -9.10 -3.42
N TRP A 114 -11.42 -9.45 -3.17
CA TRP A 114 -10.58 -10.17 -4.15
C TRP A 114 -11.21 -11.50 -4.59
N GLU A 115 -11.78 -12.26 -3.65
CA GLU A 115 -12.47 -13.52 -3.93
C GLU A 115 -13.64 -13.41 -4.91
N ASN A 116 -14.19 -12.22 -5.10
CA ASN A 116 -15.29 -11.94 -6.02
C ASN A 116 -14.85 -11.24 -7.32
N LEU A 117 -13.55 -10.94 -7.49
CA LEU A 117 -13.02 -10.36 -8.72
C LEU A 117 -12.55 -11.47 -9.66
N GLU A 118 -12.66 -11.21 -10.96
CA GLU A 118 -12.18 -12.09 -12.01
C GLU A 118 -10.75 -11.68 -12.39
N GLU A 119 -9.78 -12.53 -12.06
CA GLU A 119 -8.37 -12.29 -12.31
C GLU A 119 -8.08 -12.02 -13.80
N GLU A 120 -8.71 -12.81 -14.68
CA GLU A 120 -8.56 -12.68 -16.13
C GLU A 120 -9.04 -11.31 -16.66
N ALA A 121 -10.00 -10.68 -15.96
CA ALA A 121 -10.50 -9.36 -16.31
C ALA A 121 -9.54 -8.22 -15.91
N LEU A 122 -8.49 -8.51 -15.14
CA LEU A 122 -7.52 -7.56 -14.60
C LEU A 122 -6.13 -7.70 -15.25
N GLY A 123 -6.10 -7.97 -16.54
CA GLY A 123 -4.90 -8.31 -17.30
C GLY A 123 -3.75 -7.28 -17.28
N ASN A 124 -3.97 -6.05 -16.83
CA ASN A 124 -2.94 -5.01 -16.73
C ASN A 124 -2.22 -4.98 -15.38
N LEU A 125 -2.77 -5.61 -14.34
CA LEU A 125 -2.15 -5.66 -13.02
C LEU A 125 -0.87 -6.52 -13.05
N ARG A 126 0.17 -6.04 -12.43
CA ARG A 126 1.41 -6.80 -12.19
C ARG A 126 1.33 -7.62 -10.92
N ALA A 127 0.68 -7.09 -9.89
CA ALA A 127 0.48 -7.79 -8.62
C ALA A 127 -0.74 -7.25 -7.86
N VAL A 128 -1.25 -8.10 -6.97
CA VAL A 128 -2.35 -7.81 -6.05
C VAL A 128 -1.90 -8.15 -4.64
N PHE A 129 -2.19 -7.26 -3.69
CA PHE A 129 -1.78 -7.36 -2.29
C PHE A 129 -3.00 -7.30 -1.38
N SER A 130 -3.01 -8.14 -0.34
CA SER A 130 -4.03 -8.10 0.70
C SER A 130 -3.90 -6.83 1.56
N LEU A 131 -5.02 -6.21 1.91
CA LEU A 131 -5.07 -5.16 2.94
C LEU A 131 -5.02 -5.72 4.38
N THR A 132 -5.00 -7.03 4.56
CA THR A 132 -4.87 -7.64 5.88
C THR A 132 -3.43 -7.61 6.39
N ASP A 133 -2.46 -7.93 5.52
CA ASP A 133 -1.05 -8.11 5.91
C ASP A 133 -0.05 -7.77 4.79
N TYR A 134 -0.53 -7.24 3.68
CA TYR A 134 0.23 -6.94 2.46
C TYR A 134 0.85 -8.15 1.76
N ARG A 135 0.44 -9.39 2.08
CA ARG A 135 0.88 -10.55 1.31
C ARG A 135 0.45 -10.43 -0.15
N CYS A 136 1.27 -10.94 -1.05
CA CYS A 136 0.95 -10.98 -2.46
C CYS A 136 -0.10 -12.07 -2.73
N LEU A 137 -1.30 -11.67 -3.15
CA LEU A 137 -2.41 -12.55 -3.50
C LEU A 137 -2.28 -13.10 -4.92
N HIS A 138 -1.79 -12.26 -5.83
CA HIS A 138 -1.57 -12.59 -7.23
C HIS A 138 -0.38 -11.82 -7.77
N GLN A 139 0.38 -12.44 -8.66
CA GLN A 139 1.39 -11.76 -9.48
C GLN A 139 1.46 -12.39 -10.86
N ARG A 140 1.67 -11.56 -11.89
CA ARG A 140 1.57 -11.99 -13.28
C ARG A 140 2.68 -12.96 -13.68
N ASP A 141 3.92 -12.68 -13.32
CA ASP A 141 5.09 -13.39 -13.81
C ASP A 141 5.94 -13.93 -12.66
N GLY A 142 6.01 -15.28 -12.57
CA GLY A 142 6.85 -15.96 -11.58
C GLY A 142 6.40 -15.73 -10.13
N GLU A 143 7.34 -15.76 -9.18
CA GLU A 143 7.10 -15.64 -7.74
C GLU A 143 8.00 -14.62 -7.04
N THR A 144 8.64 -13.74 -7.80
CA THR A 144 9.66 -12.82 -7.25
C THR A 144 9.08 -11.84 -6.25
N ILE A 145 7.89 -11.30 -6.51
CA ILE A 145 7.18 -10.37 -5.62
C ILE A 145 6.72 -11.09 -4.35
N GLN A 146 6.15 -12.29 -4.47
CA GLN A 146 5.75 -13.10 -3.33
C GLN A 146 6.95 -13.45 -2.43
N LYS A 147 8.06 -13.86 -3.03
CA LYS A 147 9.31 -14.15 -2.30
C LYS A 147 9.86 -12.91 -1.62
N PHE A 148 9.82 -11.76 -2.27
CA PHE A 148 10.25 -10.50 -1.69
C PHE A 148 9.40 -10.15 -0.47
N MET A 149 8.07 -10.21 -0.58
CA MET A 149 7.17 -9.90 0.52
C MET A 149 7.32 -10.83 1.72
N ARG A 150 7.56 -12.13 1.50
CA ARG A 150 7.87 -13.08 2.60
C ARG A 150 9.16 -12.73 3.35
N ASN A 151 10.08 -12.02 2.70
CA ASN A 151 11.40 -11.64 3.25
C ASN A 151 11.52 -10.13 3.50
N ILE A 152 10.42 -9.40 3.59
CA ILE A 152 10.41 -7.93 3.66
C ILE A 152 11.18 -7.41 4.87
N ASP A 153 11.11 -8.09 6.02
CA ASP A 153 11.85 -7.69 7.22
C ASP A 153 13.37 -7.83 7.04
N THR A 154 13.80 -8.80 6.25
CA THR A 154 15.22 -8.94 5.87
C THR A 154 15.64 -7.79 4.95
N ALA A 155 14.79 -7.40 4.01
CA ALA A 155 15.03 -6.25 3.15
C ALA A 155 15.11 -4.95 3.97
N MET A 156 14.23 -4.76 4.95
CA MET A 156 14.25 -3.63 5.89
C MET A 156 15.56 -3.57 6.67
N LYS A 157 16.00 -4.67 7.28
CA LYS A 157 17.27 -4.73 8.00
C LYS A 157 18.48 -4.40 7.11
N LYS A 158 18.43 -4.80 5.85
CA LYS A 158 19.49 -4.48 4.87
C LYS A 158 19.48 -3.00 4.48
N ALA A 159 18.30 -2.43 4.27
CA ALA A 159 18.14 -1.02 3.89
C ALA A 159 18.46 -0.07 5.07
N TYR A 160 18.12 -0.48 6.28
CA TYR A 160 18.26 0.29 7.52
C TYR A 160 19.06 -0.49 8.58
N PRO A 161 20.37 -0.71 8.40
CA PRO A 161 21.17 -1.57 9.29
C PRO A 161 21.36 -1.03 10.71
N LYS A 162 21.11 0.28 10.90
CA LYS A 162 21.13 0.94 12.24
C LYS A 162 19.75 1.07 12.88
N GLY A 163 18.72 0.46 12.29
CA GLY A 163 17.32 0.63 12.65
C GLY A 163 16.66 1.73 11.81
N PHE A 164 15.33 1.64 11.69
CA PHE A 164 14.51 2.64 11.01
C PHE A 164 14.06 3.69 12.04
N GLN A 165 14.47 4.94 11.84
CA GLN A 165 14.09 6.11 12.67
C GLN A 165 13.93 7.34 11.79
#